data_753cec2b9f2a871e8667028db16b5ac9
#
_entry.id   753cec2b9f2a871e8667028db16b5ac9
#
_cell.length_a   1.000
_cell.length_b   1.000
_cell.length_c   1.000
_cell.angle_alpha   90.00
_cell.angle_beta   90.00
_cell.angle_gamma   90.00
#
_symmetry.space_group_name_H-M   'P 1'
#
loop_
_entity.id
_entity.type
_entity.pdbx_description
1 polymer ?
#
loop_
_entity_poly.entity_id
_entity_poly.type
_entity_poly.pdbx_seq_one_letter_code
_entity_poly.pdbx_strand_id
1 'polypeptide(L)'
;MTQTNSGWKPRIGRLFRSITRILFLLVAILSLAYWWNPQKIHYPQCQLINSPRVDPDLATLISPQTRITVVVGHPDDAEFFISGTLLKLKGQITLIVVTDGDKSYYPPFTTNVNENRRVRRLEQTTASASYHAKVIFLGGPDGRYDPDEPALRDRLRQTMIASKPDYIIAFESEYVPTIQHRDHENSGKATLELASQTSAKWALLFATNSPNFYFDTTGTWTKREELLAVHASQFYGEKLERVKGFVMSKAENEGEIIGTETAEAFRAIKLKP
;
A
#
# COMPACT_ATOMS: atom_id res chain seq x y z
N MET A 1 -25.58 -75.40 -17.72
CA MET A 1 -25.13 -75.02 -16.37
C MET A 1 -24.76 -73.54 -16.39
N THR A 2 -25.66 -72.75 -15.89
CA THR A 2 -25.60 -71.30 -15.91
C THR A 2 -25.04 -70.85 -14.57
N GLN A 3 -24.04 -69.99 -14.57
CA GLN A 3 -23.66 -69.19 -13.38
C GLN A 3 -23.86 -67.72 -13.64
N THR A 4 -24.74 -67.21 -12.83
CA THR A 4 -25.06 -65.78 -12.71
C THR A 4 -24.00 -65.04 -11.95
N ASN A 5 -23.46 -63.98 -12.53
CA ASN A 5 -22.57 -63.05 -11.85
C ASN A 5 -23.37 -61.85 -11.38
N SER A 6 -23.63 -61.78 -10.09
CA SER A 6 -24.43 -60.73 -9.42
C SER A 6 -23.62 -59.43 -9.24
N GLY A 7 -24.23 -58.37 -9.65
CA GLY A 7 -23.69 -57.03 -9.61
C GLY A 7 -23.42 -56.44 -8.23
N TRP A 8 -22.22 -55.91 -8.08
CA TRP A 8 -21.80 -55.18 -6.89
C TRP A 8 -21.09 -53.85 -7.22
N LYS A 9 -21.56 -53.09 -8.21
CA LYS A 9 -20.91 -51.83 -8.62
C LYS A 9 -21.67 -50.51 -8.56
N PRO A 10 -22.86 -50.32 -7.93
CA PRO A 10 -23.43 -48.98 -7.89
C PRO A 10 -23.40 -48.25 -6.52
N ARG A 11 -22.92 -48.87 -5.44
CA ARG A 11 -22.98 -48.21 -4.10
C ARG A 11 -21.77 -47.29 -3.81
N ILE A 12 -20.59 -47.59 -4.31
CA ILE A 12 -19.37 -46.81 -4.03
C ILE A 12 -19.40 -45.43 -4.73
N GLY A 13 -19.92 -45.36 -5.95
CA GLY A 13 -20.02 -44.09 -6.69
C GLY A 13 -20.99 -43.07 -6.11
N ARG A 14 -22.02 -43.52 -5.38
CA ARG A 14 -22.96 -42.59 -4.68
C ARG A 14 -22.36 -42.06 -3.39
N LEU A 15 -21.63 -42.88 -2.65
CA LEU A 15 -20.94 -42.47 -1.43
C LEU A 15 -19.85 -41.43 -1.73
N PHE A 16 -19.06 -41.64 -2.78
CA PHE A 16 -18.03 -40.67 -3.22
C PHE A 16 -18.63 -39.32 -3.65
N ARG A 17 -19.73 -39.31 -4.41
CA ARG A 17 -20.42 -38.08 -4.81
C ARG A 17 -21.04 -37.32 -3.61
N SER A 18 -21.48 -38.04 -2.59
CA SER A 18 -22.01 -37.42 -1.37
C SER A 18 -20.89 -36.81 -0.52
N ILE A 19 -19.74 -37.46 -0.39
CA ILE A 19 -18.58 -36.96 0.35
C ILE A 19 -18.01 -35.72 -0.34
N THR A 20 -17.88 -35.72 -1.68
CA THR A 20 -17.40 -34.56 -2.44
C THR A 20 -18.35 -33.36 -2.31
N ARG A 21 -19.67 -33.58 -2.31
CA ARG A 21 -20.67 -32.50 -2.10
C ARG A 21 -20.61 -31.93 -0.69
N ILE A 22 -20.40 -32.78 0.31
CA ILE A 22 -20.27 -32.33 1.72
C ILE A 22 -18.97 -31.54 1.91
N LEU A 23 -17.87 -32.00 1.28
CA LEU A 23 -16.59 -31.26 1.32
C LEU A 23 -16.70 -29.88 0.63
N PHE A 24 -17.39 -29.81 -0.52
CA PHE A 24 -17.63 -28.56 -1.23
C PHE A 24 -18.53 -27.60 -0.42
N LEU A 25 -19.55 -28.11 0.25
CA LEU A 25 -20.41 -27.32 1.14
C LEU A 25 -19.65 -26.83 2.38
N LEU A 26 -18.80 -27.65 2.98
CA LEU A 26 -17.94 -27.25 4.10
C LEU A 26 -16.94 -26.18 3.71
N VAL A 27 -16.29 -26.32 2.56
CA VAL A 27 -15.38 -25.30 2.03
C VAL A 27 -16.13 -23.98 1.71
N ALA A 28 -17.34 -24.06 1.13
CA ALA A 28 -18.15 -22.89 0.86
C ALA A 28 -18.64 -22.21 2.15
N ILE A 29 -19.03 -22.98 3.17
CA ILE A 29 -19.45 -22.45 4.49
C ILE A 29 -18.26 -21.85 5.23
N LEU A 30 -17.08 -22.47 5.19
CA LEU A 30 -15.86 -21.95 5.78
C LEU A 30 -15.37 -20.69 5.05
N SER A 31 -15.52 -20.64 3.72
CA SER A 31 -15.23 -19.43 2.94
C SER A 31 -16.22 -18.30 3.28
N LEU A 32 -17.51 -18.59 3.38
CA LEU A 32 -18.53 -17.62 3.77
C LEU A 32 -18.35 -17.17 5.22
N ALA A 33 -17.98 -18.07 6.14
CA ALA A 33 -17.69 -17.72 7.54
C ALA A 33 -16.40 -16.89 7.65
N TYR A 34 -15.40 -17.15 6.79
CA TYR A 34 -14.18 -16.34 6.70
C TYR A 34 -14.51 -14.93 6.14
N TRP A 35 -15.44 -14.82 5.17
CA TRP A 35 -15.90 -13.53 4.64
C TRP A 35 -16.91 -12.82 5.54
N TRP A 36 -17.64 -13.53 6.41
CA TRP A 36 -18.68 -12.96 7.28
C TRP A 36 -18.23 -12.79 8.74
N ASN A 37 -16.99 -13.09 9.08
CA ASN A 37 -16.46 -12.72 10.37
C ASN A 37 -15.70 -11.39 10.24
N PRO A 38 -16.40 -10.22 10.38
CA PRO A 38 -15.71 -8.99 10.68
C PRO A 38 -15.20 -9.19 12.10
N GLN A 39 -14.02 -9.76 12.28
CA GLN A 39 -13.27 -9.48 13.47
C GLN A 39 -13.20 -7.96 13.51
N LYS A 40 -14.04 -7.35 14.34
CA LYS A 40 -13.84 -5.97 14.76
C LYS A 40 -12.47 -5.96 15.41
N ILE A 41 -11.46 -5.65 14.59
CA ILE A 41 -10.11 -5.43 15.07
C ILE A 41 -10.28 -4.27 16.03
N HIS A 42 -10.09 -4.55 17.32
CA HIS A 42 -10.16 -3.54 18.36
C HIS A 42 -8.89 -2.70 18.17
N TYR A 43 -8.99 -1.64 17.36
CA TYR A 43 -7.90 -0.69 17.21
C TYR A 43 -7.67 0.01 18.54
N PRO A 44 -6.45 0.01 19.07
CA PRO A 44 -6.13 0.85 20.21
C PRO A 44 -6.42 2.31 19.84
N GLN A 45 -6.90 3.08 20.79
CA GLN A 45 -7.45 4.42 20.67
C GLN A 45 -6.73 5.28 19.61
N CYS A 46 -7.44 5.58 18.51
CA CYS A 46 -6.95 6.40 17.41
C CYS A 46 -6.80 7.86 17.90
N GLN A 47 -5.66 8.47 17.62
CA GLN A 47 -5.50 9.91 17.82
C GLN A 47 -6.00 10.65 16.56
N LEU A 48 -7.10 11.37 16.69
CA LEU A 48 -7.66 12.21 15.64
C LEU A 48 -6.82 13.48 15.48
N ILE A 49 -6.57 13.93 14.24
CA ILE A 49 -5.87 15.20 13.96
C ILE A 49 -6.61 16.41 14.59
N ASN A 50 -7.94 16.31 14.73
CA ASN A 50 -8.78 17.34 15.36
C ASN A 50 -9.09 17.06 16.83
N SER A 51 -8.45 16.05 17.45
CA SER A 51 -8.62 15.74 18.85
C SER A 51 -7.69 16.62 19.70
N PRO A 52 -8.12 17.12 20.87
CA PRO A 52 -7.24 17.85 21.79
C PRO A 52 -6.06 17.04 22.34
N ARG A 53 -5.96 15.74 21.97
CA ARG A 53 -4.87 14.83 22.31
C ARG A 53 -3.87 14.58 21.19
N VAL A 54 -4.00 15.27 20.03
CA VAL A 54 -3.00 15.17 18.96
C VAL A 54 -1.71 15.82 19.43
N ASP A 55 -0.59 15.13 19.23
CA ASP A 55 0.72 15.73 19.46
C ASP A 55 0.83 17.00 18.60
N PRO A 56 1.15 18.18 19.19
CA PRO A 56 1.21 19.44 18.46
C PRO A 56 2.11 19.41 17.23
N ASP A 57 3.14 18.56 17.24
CA ASP A 57 4.04 18.38 16.09
C ASP A 57 3.33 17.74 14.90
N LEU A 58 2.40 16.76 15.11
CA LEU A 58 1.61 16.18 14.01
C LEU A 58 0.66 17.19 13.36
N ALA A 59 0.16 18.16 14.11
CA ALA A 59 -0.67 19.24 13.56
C ALA A 59 0.07 20.10 12.53
N THR A 60 1.40 20.12 12.55
CA THR A 60 2.20 20.85 11.58
C THR A 60 2.36 20.13 10.23
N LEU A 61 1.93 18.87 10.10
CA LEU A 61 2.08 18.08 8.87
C LEU A 61 1.49 18.77 7.64
N ILE A 62 0.38 19.49 7.79
CA ILE A 62 -0.30 20.22 6.70
C ILE A 62 0.25 21.63 6.46
N SER A 63 1.27 22.07 7.20
CA SER A 63 1.86 23.40 7.03
C SER A 63 2.61 23.52 5.69
N PRO A 64 2.49 24.65 4.97
CA PRO A 64 3.26 24.90 3.74
C PRO A 64 4.78 24.90 3.94
N GLN A 65 5.26 25.12 5.16
CA GLN A 65 6.68 25.15 5.51
C GLN A 65 7.25 23.76 5.79
N THR A 66 6.38 22.76 5.95
CA THR A 66 6.79 21.38 6.27
C THR A 66 7.46 20.70 5.09
N ARG A 67 8.55 20.01 5.35
CA ARG A 67 9.25 19.17 4.37
C ARG A 67 8.94 17.72 4.66
N ILE A 68 8.42 17.04 3.65
CA ILE A 68 7.94 15.67 3.77
C ILE A 68 8.73 14.81 2.80
N THR A 69 9.34 13.75 3.30
CA THR A 69 9.98 12.74 2.46
C THR A 69 9.12 11.49 2.46
N VAL A 70 8.66 11.10 1.28
CA VAL A 70 7.90 9.88 1.05
C VAL A 70 8.83 8.85 0.42
N VAL A 71 8.88 7.64 0.95
CA VAL A 71 9.68 6.54 0.40
C VAL A 71 8.77 5.37 0.07
N VAL A 72 8.80 4.95 -1.20
CA VAL A 72 7.98 3.86 -1.72
C VAL A 72 8.84 2.83 -2.45
N GLY A 73 8.33 1.61 -2.57
CA GLY A 73 9.01 0.52 -3.27
C GLY A 73 9.02 0.71 -4.78
N HIS A 74 7.83 1.03 -5.37
CA HIS A 74 7.62 1.09 -6.82
C HIS A 74 6.90 2.37 -7.27
N PRO A 75 6.97 2.70 -8.57
CA PRO A 75 6.06 3.68 -9.16
C PRO A 75 4.61 3.14 -9.12
N ASP A 76 3.68 3.89 -8.57
CA ASP A 76 2.26 3.63 -8.28
C ASP A 76 1.90 3.45 -6.79
N ASP A 77 2.83 3.08 -5.95
CA ASP A 77 2.57 2.84 -4.52
C ASP A 77 1.99 4.08 -3.81
N ALA A 78 2.55 5.25 -4.09
CA ALA A 78 2.10 6.50 -3.48
C ALA A 78 0.62 6.79 -3.82
N GLU A 79 0.23 6.56 -5.07
CA GLU A 79 -1.11 6.78 -5.55
C GLU A 79 -2.09 5.73 -5.04
N PHE A 80 -1.63 4.49 -4.96
CA PHE A 80 -2.44 3.39 -4.45
C PHE A 80 -2.75 3.52 -2.95
N PHE A 81 -1.75 3.86 -2.14
CA PHE A 81 -1.88 3.77 -0.68
C PHE A 81 -2.24 5.10 -0.01
N ILE A 82 -1.68 6.23 -0.45
CA ILE A 82 -1.69 7.48 0.32
C ILE A 82 -1.98 8.75 -0.50
N SER A 83 -2.52 8.60 -1.72
CA SER A 83 -2.77 9.76 -2.59
C SER A 83 -3.74 10.78 -2.01
N GLY A 84 -4.70 10.36 -1.19
CA GLY A 84 -5.60 11.28 -0.51
C GLY A 84 -4.86 12.22 0.45
N THR A 85 -3.95 11.67 1.23
CA THR A 85 -3.04 12.45 2.10
C THR A 85 -2.17 13.38 1.27
N LEU A 86 -1.48 12.87 0.25
CA LEU A 86 -0.57 13.66 -0.58
C LEU A 86 -1.26 14.87 -1.23
N LEU A 87 -2.49 14.71 -1.70
CA LEU A 87 -3.30 15.79 -2.30
C LEU A 87 -3.67 16.90 -1.30
N LYS A 88 -3.75 16.59 -0.01
CA LYS A 88 -4.07 17.58 1.05
C LYS A 88 -2.84 18.23 1.68
N LEU A 89 -1.66 17.63 1.52
CA LEU A 89 -0.42 18.22 2.02
C LEU A 89 -0.08 19.50 1.25
N LYS A 90 0.37 20.52 1.97
CA LYS A 90 0.73 21.83 1.41
C LYS A 90 2.23 22.10 1.43
N GLY A 91 2.98 21.25 2.12
CA GLY A 91 4.43 21.36 2.28
C GLY A 91 5.22 20.89 1.04
N GLN A 92 6.52 20.92 1.17
CA GLN A 92 7.44 20.44 0.14
C GLN A 92 7.56 18.91 0.20
N ILE A 93 7.12 18.23 -0.83
CA ILE A 93 7.17 16.76 -0.91
C ILE A 93 8.33 16.31 -1.77
N THR A 94 9.19 15.44 -1.21
CA THR A 94 10.18 14.65 -1.96
C THR A 94 9.73 13.20 -1.96
N LEU A 95 9.39 12.67 -3.13
CA LEU A 95 9.04 11.26 -3.32
C LEU A 95 10.27 10.48 -3.80
N ILE A 96 10.71 9.53 -3.01
CA ILE A 96 11.81 8.62 -3.32
C ILE A 96 11.22 7.27 -3.70
N VAL A 97 11.47 6.82 -4.92
CA VAL A 97 11.05 5.53 -5.45
C VAL A 97 12.26 4.61 -5.50
N VAL A 98 12.23 3.54 -4.71
CA VAL A 98 13.41 2.68 -4.49
C VAL A 98 13.72 1.83 -5.71
N THR A 99 12.73 1.19 -6.31
CA THR A 99 12.87 0.40 -7.53
C THR A 99 12.09 1.03 -8.69
N ASP A 100 12.38 0.61 -9.90
CA ASP A 100 11.63 1.11 -11.07
C ASP A 100 10.35 0.29 -11.36
N GLY A 101 10.09 -0.78 -10.61
CA GLY A 101 8.96 -1.68 -10.84
C GLY A 101 8.99 -2.33 -12.23
N ASP A 102 10.17 -2.49 -12.80
CA ASP A 102 10.36 -2.72 -14.23
C ASP A 102 10.11 -4.16 -14.70
N LYS A 103 9.97 -5.10 -13.76
CA LYS A 103 9.63 -6.49 -14.08
C LYS A 103 8.15 -6.75 -14.31
N SER A 104 7.28 -5.87 -13.85
CA SER A 104 5.83 -5.99 -14.03
C SER A 104 5.40 -5.33 -15.33
N TYR A 105 5.81 -5.87 -16.50
CA TYR A 105 5.43 -5.35 -17.80
C TYR A 105 4.29 -6.18 -18.41
N TYR A 106 3.36 -5.48 -19.06
CA TYR A 106 2.16 -6.09 -19.65
C TYR A 106 1.88 -5.53 -21.06
N PRO A 107 1.83 -6.36 -22.10
CA PRO A 107 1.25 -5.95 -23.38
C PRO A 107 -0.22 -5.53 -23.20
N PRO A 108 -0.73 -4.50 -23.92
CA PRO A 108 -0.06 -3.76 -25.00
C PRO A 108 0.79 -2.56 -24.54
N PHE A 109 0.90 -2.28 -23.23
CA PHE A 109 1.55 -1.05 -22.75
C PHE A 109 3.07 -1.11 -22.88
N THR A 110 3.66 -2.24 -22.46
CA THR A 110 5.11 -2.44 -22.51
C THR A 110 5.43 -3.91 -22.79
N THR A 111 6.54 -4.15 -23.49
CA THR A 111 6.92 -5.48 -23.95
C THR A 111 8.22 -5.99 -23.34
N ASN A 112 8.95 -5.13 -22.66
CA ASN A 112 10.22 -5.48 -22.03
C ASN A 112 10.54 -4.56 -20.84
N VAL A 113 11.52 -4.99 -20.04
CA VAL A 113 11.96 -4.34 -18.82
C VAL A 113 12.37 -2.87 -19.02
N ASN A 114 13.14 -2.56 -20.07
CA ASN A 114 13.65 -1.20 -20.28
C ASN A 114 12.54 -0.23 -20.69
N GLU A 115 11.64 -0.69 -21.55
CA GLU A 115 10.46 0.10 -21.94
C GLU A 115 9.56 0.33 -20.73
N ASN A 116 9.30 -0.71 -19.95
CA ASN A 116 8.48 -0.62 -18.74
C ASN A 116 9.06 0.38 -17.72
N ARG A 117 10.36 0.32 -17.46
CA ARG A 117 11.05 1.30 -16.61
C ARG A 117 10.79 2.73 -17.08
N ARG A 118 10.95 3.00 -18.37
CA ARG A 118 10.73 4.33 -18.94
C ARG A 118 9.29 4.80 -18.78
N VAL A 119 8.34 3.92 -19.07
CA VAL A 119 6.90 4.23 -18.97
C VAL A 119 6.52 4.48 -17.51
N ARG A 120 6.85 3.58 -16.60
CA ARG A 120 6.50 3.71 -15.17
C ARG A 120 7.12 4.96 -14.52
N ARG A 121 8.36 5.31 -14.87
CA ARG A 121 8.97 6.57 -14.41
C ARG A 121 8.20 7.80 -14.93
N LEU A 122 7.74 7.78 -16.18
CA LEU A 122 6.92 8.85 -16.75
C LEU A 122 5.57 8.96 -16.06
N GLU A 123 4.88 7.84 -15.85
CA GLU A 123 3.60 7.76 -15.14
C GLU A 123 3.75 8.33 -13.72
N GLN A 124 4.75 7.88 -12.96
CA GLN A 124 4.99 8.39 -11.61
C GLN A 124 5.29 9.90 -11.59
N THR A 125 6.12 10.38 -12.52
CA THR A 125 6.44 11.81 -12.61
C THR A 125 5.18 12.63 -12.93
N THR A 126 4.33 12.11 -13.82
CA THR A 126 3.06 12.73 -14.21
C THR A 126 2.08 12.78 -13.02
N ALA A 127 1.90 11.66 -12.34
CA ALA A 127 1.02 11.58 -11.16
C ALA A 127 1.48 12.55 -10.06
N SER A 128 2.78 12.56 -9.77
CA SER A 128 3.39 13.36 -8.70
C SER A 128 3.28 14.87 -8.93
N ALA A 129 3.12 15.32 -10.16
CA ALA A 129 2.86 16.72 -10.47
C ALA A 129 1.55 17.23 -9.86
N SER A 130 0.55 16.36 -9.67
CA SER A 130 -0.76 16.72 -9.10
C SER A 130 -0.71 17.09 -7.61
N TYR A 131 0.31 16.62 -6.89
CA TYR A 131 0.56 16.97 -5.48
C TYR A 131 1.92 17.63 -5.28
N HIS A 132 2.49 18.18 -6.36
CA HIS A 132 3.70 19.00 -6.38
C HIS A 132 4.95 18.35 -5.77
N ALA A 133 5.09 17.03 -5.90
CA ALA A 133 6.25 16.33 -5.37
C ALA A 133 7.43 16.33 -6.34
N LYS A 134 8.65 16.50 -5.78
CA LYS A 134 9.90 16.20 -6.48
C LYS A 134 10.16 14.70 -6.41
N VAL A 135 10.21 14.03 -7.57
CA VAL A 135 10.47 12.58 -7.63
C VAL A 135 11.96 12.28 -7.81
N ILE A 136 12.44 11.29 -7.07
CA ILE A 136 13.82 10.77 -7.16
C ILE A 136 13.73 9.24 -7.26
N PHE A 137 14.24 8.68 -8.37
CA PHE A 137 14.32 7.23 -8.59
C PHE A 137 15.70 6.73 -8.19
N LEU A 138 15.77 5.74 -7.30
CA LEU A 138 17.03 5.16 -6.88
C LEU A 138 17.51 4.04 -7.82
N GLY A 139 16.62 3.46 -8.63
CA GLY A 139 16.96 2.42 -9.61
C GLY A 139 17.42 1.11 -8.97
N GLY A 140 16.87 0.77 -7.81
CA GLY A 140 17.08 -0.53 -7.17
C GLY A 140 16.48 -1.68 -7.99
N PRO A 141 16.89 -2.93 -7.73
CA PRO A 141 16.43 -4.10 -8.47
C PRO A 141 15.00 -4.47 -8.06
N ASP A 142 14.04 -4.38 -9.00
CA ASP A 142 12.64 -4.74 -8.79
C ASP A 142 12.47 -6.23 -8.43
N GLY A 143 11.65 -6.49 -7.40
CA GLY A 143 11.37 -7.83 -6.85
C GLY A 143 12.56 -8.47 -6.13
N ARG A 144 13.64 -7.73 -5.91
CA ARG A 144 14.86 -8.20 -5.23
C ARG A 144 15.54 -7.08 -4.45
N TYR A 145 14.82 -6.05 -4.06
CA TYR A 145 15.40 -4.98 -3.27
C TYR A 145 15.91 -5.54 -1.94
N ASP A 146 17.22 -5.40 -1.73
CA ASP A 146 17.88 -5.76 -0.48
C ASP A 146 18.09 -4.48 0.34
N PRO A 147 17.49 -4.35 1.53
CA PRO A 147 17.61 -3.17 2.38
C PRO A 147 19.04 -2.99 2.94
N ASP A 148 19.84 -4.03 2.90
CA ASP A 148 21.21 -4.04 3.43
C ASP A 148 22.28 -3.93 2.31
N GLU A 149 21.88 -3.85 1.02
CA GLU A 149 22.83 -3.62 -0.09
C GLU A 149 23.50 -2.25 0.07
N PRO A 150 24.84 -2.18 0.26
CA PRO A 150 25.50 -0.97 0.77
C PRO A 150 25.36 0.26 -0.13
N ALA A 151 25.49 0.10 -1.45
CA ALA A 151 25.48 1.24 -2.36
C ALA A 151 24.07 1.85 -2.50
N LEU A 152 23.02 1.01 -2.54
CA LEU A 152 21.64 1.47 -2.64
C LEU A 152 21.16 2.06 -1.31
N ARG A 153 21.53 1.41 -0.20
CA ARG A 153 21.26 1.90 1.15
C ARG A 153 21.89 3.28 1.38
N ASP A 154 23.13 3.46 0.95
CA ASP A 154 23.82 4.77 1.07
C ASP A 154 23.15 5.83 0.19
N ARG A 155 22.75 5.51 -1.04
CA ARG A 155 21.98 6.43 -1.89
C ARG A 155 20.65 6.82 -1.25
N LEU A 156 19.91 5.86 -0.68
CA LEU A 156 18.68 6.16 0.06
C LEU A 156 18.97 7.10 1.23
N ARG A 157 19.95 6.77 2.06
CA ARG A 157 20.37 7.57 3.20
C ARG A 157 20.74 9.00 2.80
N GLN A 158 21.60 9.18 1.81
CA GLN A 158 22.04 10.50 1.34
C GLN A 158 20.85 11.31 0.79
N THR A 159 19.95 10.68 0.04
CA THR A 159 18.78 11.33 -0.52
C THR A 159 17.80 11.78 0.58
N MET A 160 17.56 10.94 1.59
CA MET A 160 16.73 11.28 2.74
C MET A 160 17.34 12.45 3.54
N ILE A 161 18.65 12.44 3.80
CA ILE A 161 19.33 13.53 4.52
C ILE A 161 19.25 14.84 3.70
N ALA A 162 19.50 14.77 2.40
CA ALA A 162 19.49 15.94 1.51
C ALA A 162 18.10 16.61 1.40
N SER A 163 17.03 15.85 1.55
CA SER A 163 15.66 16.37 1.56
C SER A 163 15.31 17.13 2.85
N LYS A 164 16.10 16.99 3.92
CA LYS A 164 15.93 17.64 5.24
C LYS A 164 14.49 17.48 5.77
N PRO A 165 13.95 16.29 5.90
CA PRO A 165 12.55 16.08 6.22
C PRO A 165 12.22 16.54 7.66
N ASP A 166 11.01 17.08 7.83
CA ASP A 166 10.36 17.21 9.12
C ASP A 166 9.52 15.96 9.42
N TYR A 167 8.98 15.31 8.35
CA TYR A 167 8.25 14.04 8.38
C TYR A 167 8.76 13.08 7.31
N ILE A 168 8.76 11.80 7.66
CA ILE A 168 8.97 10.70 6.73
C ILE A 168 7.67 9.91 6.62
N ILE A 169 7.24 9.58 5.40
CA ILE A 169 6.12 8.69 5.14
C ILE A 169 6.66 7.48 4.38
N ALA A 170 6.40 6.26 4.85
CA ALA A 170 6.94 5.05 4.26
C ALA A 170 6.01 3.84 4.47
N PHE A 171 6.31 2.73 3.83
CA PHE A 171 5.66 1.45 4.14
C PHE A 171 5.90 1.02 5.60
N GLU A 172 4.93 0.28 6.13
CA GLU A 172 5.12 -0.46 7.38
C GLU A 172 6.24 -1.49 7.23
N SER A 173 7.17 -1.51 8.19
CA SER A 173 8.35 -2.36 8.15
C SER A 173 8.15 -3.74 8.77
N GLU A 174 7.09 -3.91 9.58
CA GLU A 174 6.90 -5.14 10.36
C GLU A 174 5.86 -6.07 9.75
N TYR A 175 4.80 -5.51 9.13
CA TYR A 175 3.73 -6.31 8.58
C TYR A 175 2.91 -5.56 7.52
N VAL A 176 2.78 -6.15 6.33
CA VAL A 176 1.93 -5.65 5.25
C VAL A 176 0.72 -6.58 5.08
N PRO A 177 -0.49 -6.18 5.52
CA PRO A 177 -1.61 -7.10 5.69
C PRO A 177 -2.23 -7.65 4.41
N THR A 178 -2.11 -6.92 3.28
CA THR A 178 -2.86 -7.27 2.07
C THR A 178 -1.99 -7.51 0.84
N ILE A 179 -0.79 -6.98 0.81
CA ILE A 179 0.14 -7.11 -0.32
C ILE A 179 1.51 -7.45 0.25
N GLN A 180 1.77 -8.72 0.43
CA GLN A 180 3.11 -9.20 0.77
C GLN A 180 4.02 -9.05 -0.44
N HIS A 181 4.60 -7.87 -0.58
CA HIS A 181 5.64 -7.60 -1.56
C HIS A 181 6.92 -7.25 -0.81
N ARG A 182 7.96 -8.04 -1.01
CA ARG A 182 9.24 -7.88 -0.30
C ARG A 182 9.84 -6.48 -0.44
N ASP A 183 9.70 -5.87 -1.61
CA ASP A 183 10.26 -4.55 -1.86
C ASP A 183 9.54 -3.47 -1.04
N HIS A 184 8.23 -3.63 -0.77
CA HIS A 184 7.48 -2.73 0.12
C HIS A 184 8.01 -2.80 1.55
N GLU A 185 8.04 -4.01 2.11
CA GLU A 185 8.52 -4.28 3.46
C GLU A 185 9.99 -3.82 3.63
N ASN A 186 10.87 -4.19 2.68
CA ASN A 186 12.28 -3.84 2.69
C ASN A 186 12.50 -2.32 2.54
N SER A 187 11.71 -1.62 1.72
CA SER A 187 11.80 -0.16 1.61
C SER A 187 11.38 0.53 2.91
N GLY A 188 10.33 0.03 3.56
CA GLY A 188 9.89 0.49 4.89
C GLY A 188 10.96 0.27 5.96
N LYS A 189 11.53 -0.95 6.02
CA LYS A 189 12.60 -1.31 6.95
C LYS A 189 13.81 -0.38 6.79
N ALA A 190 14.39 -0.29 5.59
CA ALA A 190 15.54 0.57 5.33
C ALA A 190 15.25 2.03 5.68
N THR A 191 14.05 2.52 5.33
CA THR A 191 13.66 3.90 5.62
C THR A 191 13.57 4.16 7.12
N LEU A 192 12.92 3.29 7.88
CA LEU A 192 12.76 3.46 9.33
C LEU A 192 14.09 3.40 10.07
N GLU A 193 14.97 2.47 9.71
CA GLU A 193 16.31 2.36 10.28
C GLU A 193 17.19 3.61 10.00
N LEU A 194 17.02 4.21 8.82
CA LEU A 194 17.77 5.42 8.43
C LEU A 194 17.13 6.71 8.95
N ALA A 195 15.87 6.68 9.34
CA ALA A 195 15.11 7.87 9.74
C ALA A 195 15.77 8.69 10.86
N SER A 196 16.38 8.02 11.85
CA SER A 196 17.06 8.68 12.96
C SER A 196 18.28 9.52 12.54
N GLN A 197 18.85 9.26 11.36
CA GLN A 197 19.99 9.98 10.78
C GLN A 197 19.56 11.26 10.02
N THR A 198 18.25 11.48 9.87
CA THR A 198 17.69 12.65 9.20
C THR A 198 17.27 13.74 10.20
N SER A 199 16.72 14.85 9.70
CA SER A 199 16.09 15.88 10.55
C SER A 199 14.65 15.56 10.98
N ALA A 200 14.07 14.47 10.48
CA ALA A 200 12.67 14.13 10.73
C ALA A 200 12.37 13.95 12.22
N LYS A 201 11.23 14.47 12.63
CA LYS A 201 10.69 14.31 13.98
C LYS A 201 9.75 13.11 14.07
N TRP A 202 9.09 12.78 12.95
CA TRP A 202 8.07 11.75 12.87
C TRP A 202 8.25 10.86 11.64
N ALA A 203 7.96 9.56 11.82
CA ALA A 203 7.69 8.63 10.73
C ALA A 203 6.22 8.23 10.75
N LEU A 204 5.55 8.30 9.59
CA LEU A 204 4.18 7.84 9.35
C LEU A 204 4.25 6.62 8.45
N LEU A 205 3.92 5.45 8.98
CA LEU A 205 4.01 4.19 8.26
C LEU A 205 2.62 3.77 7.77
N PHE A 206 2.44 3.68 6.46
CA PHE A 206 1.19 3.23 5.85
C PHE A 206 1.20 1.72 5.57
N ALA A 207 0.07 1.14 5.16
CA ALA A 207 -0.14 -0.30 5.01
C ALA A 207 0.14 -1.07 6.32
N THR A 208 -0.25 -0.50 7.44
CA THR A 208 -0.04 -1.06 8.79
C THR A 208 -1.27 -1.77 9.33
N ASN A 209 -1.08 -2.78 10.18
CA ASN A 209 -2.13 -3.43 10.97
C ASN A 209 -2.36 -2.78 12.33
N SER A 210 -1.52 -1.83 12.73
CA SER A 210 -1.56 -1.19 14.04
C SER A 210 -1.62 0.34 13.89
N PRO A 211 -2.60 0.89 13.15
CA PRO A 211 -2.72 2.32 12.97
C PRO A 211 -3.03 3.01 14.29
N ASN A 212 -2.39 4.15 14.51
CA ASN A 212 -2.63 5.03 15.64
C ASN A 212 -2.86 6.49 15.22
N PHE A 213 -2.84 6.75 13.90
CA PHE A 213 -3.03 8.05 13.29
C PHE A 213 -3.83 7.90 12.00
N TYR A 214 -4.85 8.73 11.82
CA TYR A 214 -5.70 8.76 10.63
C TYR A 214 -5.71 10.16 10.05
N PHE A 215 -5.54 10.26 8.75
CA PHE A 215 -5.57 11.52 8.02
C PHE A 215 -6.88 11.60 7.23
N ASP A 216 -7.71 12.64 7.50
CA ASP A 216 -8.95 12.89 6.78
C ASP A 216 -8.66 13.25 5.31
N THR A 217 -9.15 12.43 4.40
CA THR A 217 -8.99 12.60 2.95
C THR A 217 -10.28 12.96 2.22
N THR A 218 -11.33 13.34 2.96
CA THR A 218 -12.62 13.74 2.41
C THR A 218 -12.48 14.75 1.28
N GLY A 219 -13.22 14.52 0.19
CA GLY A 219 -13.21 15.39 -0.99
C GLY A 219 -12.04 15.17 -1.96
N THR A 220 -11.16 14.17 -1.75
CA THR A 220 -10.04 13.91 -2.66
C THR A 220 -10.34 12.82 -3.70
N TRP A 221 -11.45 12.09 -3.59
CA TRP A 221 -11.71 10.85 -4.31
C TRP A 221 -11.58 10.99 -5.83
N THR A 222 -12.27 11.93 -6.44
CA THR A 222 -12.22 12.14 -7.90
C THR A 222 -10.78 12.28 -8.40
N LYS A 223 -9.95 13.03 -7.66
CA LYS A 223 -8.54 13.21 -8.05
C LYS A 223 -7.72 11.94 -7.84
N ARG A 224 -8.02 11.15 -6.81
CA ARG A 224 -7.38 9.84 -6.58
C ARG A 224 -7.64 8.86 -7.71
N GLU A 225 -8.89 8.81 -8.22
CA GLU A 225 -9.23 7.98 -9.39
C GLU A 225 -8.43 8.37 -10.64
N GLU A 226 -8.29 9.67 -10.89
CA GLU A 226 -7.45 10.18 -11.98
C GLU A 226 -5.99 9.75 -11.81
N LEU A 227 -5.45 9.86 -10.59
CA LEU A 227 -4.07 9.47 -10.28
C LEU A 227 -3.81 7.98 -10.47
N LEU A 228 -4.74 7.11 -10.05
CA LEU A 228 -4.65 5.68 -10.32
C LEU A 228 -4.65 5.38 -11.82
N ALA A 229 -5.46 6.09 -12.61
CA ALA A 229 -5.54 5.93 -14.06
C ALA A 229 -4.28 6.41 -14.80
N VAL A 230 -3.46 7.30 -14.22
CA VAL A 230 -2.16 7.69 -14.78
C VAL A 230 -1.22 6.50 -14.90
N HIS A 231 -1.27 5.54 -13.96
CA HIS A 231 -0.46 4.32 -13.99
C HIS A 231 -1.06 3.25 -14.91
N ALA A 232 -1.37 3.64 -16.16
CA ALA A 232 -2.05 2.79 -17.13
C ALA A 232 -1.28 1.52 -17.48
N SER A 233 0.05 1.52 -17.37
CA SER A 233 0.87 0.33 -17.57
C SER A 233 0.61 -0.76 -16.50
N GLN A 234 0.05 -0.39 -15.36
CA GLN A 234 -0.23 -1.29 -14.23
C GLN A 234 -1.72 -1.46 -13.97
N PHE A 235 -2.50 -0.38 -14.10
CA PHE A 235 -3.93 -0.34 -13.82
C PHE A 235 -4.70 0.04 -15.08
N TYR A 236 -5.36 -0.92 -15.71
CA TYR A 236 -6.15 -0.69 -16.92
C TYR A 236 -7.38 -1.60 -16.97
N GLY A 237 -8.39 -1.18 -17.73
CA GLY A 237 -9.64 -1.92 -17.92
C GLY A 237 -10.27 -2.34 -16.58
N GLU A 238 -10.72 -3.58 -16.49
CA GLU A 238 -11.34 -4.10 -15.27
C GLU A 238 -10.40 -4.11 -14.05
N LYS A 239 -9.07 -4.19 -14.27
CA LYS A 239 -8.11 -4.12 -13.16
C LYS A 239 -8.13 -2.74 -12.51
N LEU A 240 -8.22 -1.67 -13.30
CA LEU A 240 -8.33 -0.31 -12.78
C LEU A 240 -9.59 -0.15 -11.93
N GLU A 241 -10.74 -0.64 -12.40
CA GLU A 241 -12.00 -0.52 -11.65
C GLU A 241 -11.96 -1.33 -10.34
N ARG A 242 -11.36 -2.52 -10.34
CA ARG A 242 -11.15 -3.28 -9.09
C ARG A 242 -10.23 -2.55 -8.11
N VAL A 243 -9.16 -1.94 -8.61
CA VAL A 243 -8.22 -1.16 -7.78
C VAL A 243 -8.93 0.06 -7.18
N LYS A 244 -9.68 0.82 -7.98
CA LYS A 244 -10.49 1.95 -7.50
C LYS A 244 -11.46 1.51 -6.39
N GLY A 245 -12.23 0.44 -6.64
CA GLY A 245 -13.16 -0.10 -5.65
C GLY A 245 -12.49 -0.51 -4.34
N PHE A 246 -11.33 -1.16 -4.41
CA PHE A 246 -10.55 -1.55 -3.23
C PHE A 246 -10.04 -0.32 -2.46
N VAL A 247 -9.44 0.65 -3.15
CA VAL A 247 -8.88 1.86 -2.52
C VAL A 247 -9.99 2.70 -1.89
N MET A 248 -11.15 2.83 -2.56
CA MET A 248 -12.30 3.55 -2.02
C MET A 248 -12.85 2.87 -0.77
N SER A 249 -13.15 1.58 -0.86
CA SER A 249 -13.70 0.83 0.29
C SER A 249 -12.77 0.89 1.52
N LYS A 250 -11.45 0.83 1.29
CA LYS A 250 -10.47 0.98 2.38
C LYS A 250 -10.55 2.38 3.00
N ALA A 251 -10.59 3.42 2.16
CA ALA A 251 -10.63 4.81 2.63
C ALA A 251 -11.93 5.14 3.38
N GLU A 252 -13.08 4.62 2.93
CA GLU A 252 -14.37 4.74 3.62
C GLU A 252 -14.33 4.05 5.00
N ASN A 253 -13.85 2.79 5.06
CA ASN A 253 -13.72 2.07 6.32
C ASN A 253 -12.80 2.79 7.33
N GLU A 254 -11.73 3.40 6.86
CA GLU A 254 -10.83 4.21 7.69
C GLU A 254 -11.48 5.54 8.10
N GLY A 255 -12.29 6.14 7.21
CA GLY A 255 -13.08 7.33 7.49
C GLY A 255 -14.11 7.12 8.59
N GLU A 256 -14.83 5.99 8.56
CA GLU A 256 -15.80 5.63 9.62
C GLU A 256 -15.18 5.62 11.02
N ILE A 257 -13.90 5.21 11.13
CA ILE A 257 -13.20 5.15 12.43
C ILE A 257 -13.08 6.53 13.06
N ILE A 258 -12.91 7.57 12.25
CA ILE A 258 -12.70 8.95 12.70
C ILE A 258 -13.90 9.88 12.44
N GLY A 259 -14.99 9.33 11.89
CA GLY A 259 -16.23 10.11 11.63
C GLY A 259 -16.12 11.04 10.42
N THR A 260 -15.32 10.70 9.41
CA THR A 260 -15.19 11.42 8.14
C THR A 260 -15.64 10.54 6.97
N GLU A 261 -15.83 11.15 5.79
CA GLU A 261 -16.20 10.41 4.57
C GLU A 261 -15.13 9.40 4.18
N THR A 262 -13.87 9.84 4.13
CA THR A 262 -12.73 8.99 3.82
C THR A 262 -11.51 9.39 4.65
N ALA A 263 -10.64 8.42 4.97
CA ALA A 263 -9.37 8.65 5.62
C ALA A 263 -8.28 7.71 5.09
N GLU A 264 -7.05 7.99 5.46
CA GLU A 264 -5.90 7.09 5.28
C GLU A 264 -5.20 6.88 6.63
N ALA A 265 -4.91 5.62 6.94
CA ALA A 265 -4.40 5.19 8.24
C ALA A 265 -2.89 4.99 8.25
N PHE A 266 -2.27 5.40 9.34
CA PHE A 266 -0.83 5.33 9.56
C PHE A 266 -0.49 4.85 10.97
N ARG A 267 0.67 4.23 11.11
CA ARG A 267 1.34 4.10 12.39
C ARG A 267 2.35 5.24 12.54
N ALA A 268 2.03 6.20 13.39
CA ALA A 268 2.89 7.34 13.69
C ALA A 268 3.92 6.97 14.78
N ILE A 269 5.20 7.22 14.49
CA ILE A 269 6.33 6.96 15.38
C ILE A 269 7.09 8.26 15.58
N LYS A 270 7.27 8.68 16.83
CA LYS A 270 8.14 9.81 17.16
C LYS A 270 9.59 9.36 17.11
N LEU A 271 10.40 10.01 16.27
CA LEU A 271 11.81 9.66 16.02
C LEU A 271 12.77 10.38 16.96
N LYS A 272 12.37 11.55 17.44
CA LYS A 272 13.17 12.38 18.35
C LYS A 272 12.27 12.91 19.45
N PRO A 273 12.79 13.03 20.68
CA PRO A 273 12.03 13.59 21.81
C PRO A 273 11.62 15.05 21.61
#